data_4b77f34b0a958e83bb9d9c59aba9f525
#
_entry.id   4b77f34b0a958e83bb9d9c59aba9f525
#
_cell.length_a   1.000
_cell.length_b   1.000
_cell.length_c   1.000
_cell.angle_alpha   90.00
_cell.angle_beta   90.00
_cell.angle_gamma   90.00
#
_symmetry.space_group_name_H-M   'P 1'
#
loop_
_entity.id
_entity.type
_entity.pdbx_description
1 polymer ?
#
loop_
_entity_poly.entity_id
_entity_poly.type
_entity_poly.pdbx_seq_one_letter_code
_entity_poly.pdbx_strand_id
1 'polypeptide(L)'
;MQSNKTTASLLQPDLFPDFRTASFSPPKHSRDLCIPQRKWEFLCHTLYLGKYPFLLGPKGCGKSSVAMELADAMEMDYFGFDMGQAFKPKKMFVGGLVIGDEGKTLAVRSEFFKAFTSDRPTLIFLDELTRIPMVAANFLMTILDRRQSYLYDEDSGVRYNKGTNVQFVAAGNTGFAYVSTQRLDSAFEDRFIKVQLDYLTPEEEAALMMQRYPLVKASAAAQLAEIARLLRQAEQKEALTVSLSTRQVLDAAAYLQLGYSVREV
;
A
#
# COMPACT_ATOMS: atom_id res chain seq x y z
N MET A 1 12.56 -14.87 43.52
CA MET A 1 12.92 -13.56 42.90
C MET A 1 13.52 -13.82 41.54
N GLN A 2 12.70 -13.92 40.50
CA GLN A 2 13.17 -13.98 39.10
C GLN A 2 12.89 -12.62 38.48
N SER A 3 13.99 -11.97 38.07
CA SER A 3 14.00 -10.64 37.52
C SER A 3 13.32 -10.61 36.15
N ASN A 4 12.36 -9.73 36.00
CA ASN A 4 11.84 -9.24 34.75
C ASN A 4 12.99 -8.76 33.84
N LYS A 5 13.41 -9.58 32.89
CA LYS A 5 14.19 -9.11 31.74
C LYS A 5 13.23 -8.47 30.75
N THR A 6 13.31 -7.21 30.74
CA THR A 6 12.60 -6.20 29.97
C THR A 6 12.58 -6.54 28.48
N THR A 7 11.40 -6.43 27.88
CA THR A 7 11.04 -6.53 26.47
C THR A 7 11.81 -5.59 25.52
N ALA A 8 12.76 -4.82 26.03
CA ALA A 8 13.55 -3.83 25.28
C ALA A 8 14.61 -4.41 24.33
N SER A 9 14.91 -5.73 24.42
CA SER A 9 15.95 -6.36 23.57
C SER A 9 15.45 -6.90 22.23
N LEU A 10 14.15 -6.73 21.91
CA LEU A 10 13.54 -7.22 20.67
C LEU A 10 13.50 -6.18 19.55
N LEU A 11 13.88 -4.94 19.83
CA LEU A 11 14.00 -3.90 18.82
C LEU A 11 15.31 -4.15 18.06
N GLN A 12 15.22 -4.44 16.77
CA GLN A 12 16.41 -4.49 15.91
C GLN A 12 16.92 -3.05 15.76
N PRO A 13 18.08 -2.71 16.35
CA PRO A 13 18.57 -1.34 16.42
C PRO A 13 19.08 -0.80 15.08
N ASP A 14 19.15 -1.62 14.03
CA ASP A 14 19.91 -1.30 12.82
C ASP A 14 19.05 -0.84 11.63
N LEU A 15 17.72 -0.80 11.77
CA LEU A 15 16.83 -0.44 10.67
C LEU A 15 16.73 1.08 10.42
N PHE A 16 16.93 1.90 11.46
CA PHE A 16 16.95 3.36 11.36
C PHE A 16 17.95 3.91 12.39
N PRO A 17 19.26 4.02 12.05
CA PRO A 17 20.29 4.41 12.99
C PRO A 17 20.05 5.79 13.64
N ASP A 18 19.34 6.69 12.96
CA ASP A 18 19.08 8.04 13.45
C ASP A 18 17.92 8.16 14.45
N PHE A 19 17.12 7.10 14.61
CA PHE A 19 15.97 7.08 15.53
C PHE A 19 16.26 6.44 16.89
N ARG A 20 17.50 6.09 17.19
CA ARG A 20 17.88 5.27 18.38
C ARG A 20 17.72 5.95 19.72
N THR A 21 17.54 7.25 19.79
CA THR A 21 17.58 8.01 21.05
C THR A 21 16.38 8.94 21.28
N ALA A 22 15.53 9.16 20.28
CA ALA A 22 14.32 9.93 20.42
C ALA A 22 13.10 8.98 20.47
N SER A 23 12.15 9.25 21.35
CA SER A 23 10.84 8.62 21.29
C SER A 23 10.23 8.94 19.93
N PHE A 24 10.05 7.93 19.06
CA PHE A 24 9.43 8.14 17.75
C PHE A 24 8.03 8.72 17.94
N SER A 25 7.82 9.90 17.38
CA SER A 25 6.52 10.55 17.31
C SER A 25 6.01 10.42 15.87
N PRO A 26 4.87 9.75 15.63
CA PRO A 26 4.31 9.63 14.30
C PRO A 26 4.14 11.00 13.65
N PRO A 27 4.61 11.20 12.40
CA PRO A 27 4.38 12.44 11.68
C PRO A 27 2.88 12.62 11.42
N LYS A 28 2.46 13.87 11.21
CA LYS A 28 1.09 14.17 10.79
C LYS A 28 0.92 13.81 9.31
N HIS A 29 -0.23 13.24 8.97
CA HIS A 29 -0.61 13.09 7.56
C HIS A 29 -1.16 14.42 7.00
N SER A 30 -1.19 14.52 5.68
CA SER A 30 -1.79 15.68 4.99
C SER A 30 -3.28 15.80 5.28
N ARG A 31 -3.83 16.99 5.02
CA ARG A 31 -5.28 17.21 5.15
C ARG A 31 -6.07 16.46 4.06
N ASP A 32 -5.43 16.10 2.96
CA ASP A 32 -6.06 15.42 1.82
C ASP A 32 -6.28 13.91 2.06
N LEU A 33 -5.69 13.37 3.13
CA LEU A 33 -5.93 12.00 3.56
C LEU A 33 -6.92 11.97 4.73
N CYS A 34 -8.04 11.30 4.52
CA CYS A 34 -9.00 11.02 5.59
C CYS A 34 -8.76 9.61 6.13
N ILE A 35 -8.14 9.54 7.31
CA ILE A 35 -7.86 8.31 8.06
C ILE A 35 -7.96 8.57 9.55
N PRO A 36 -8.55 7.67 10.37
CA PRO A 36 -8.55 7.84 11.82
C PRO A 36 -7.13 7.97 12.38
N GLN A 37 -6.89 8.99 13.20
CA GLN A 37 -5.57 9.33 13.75
C GLN A 37 -4.85 8.11 14.36
N ARG A 38 -5.58 7.32 15.17
CA ARG A 38 -5.01 6.13 15.81
C ARG A 38 -4.56 5.06 14.80
N LYS A 39 -5.28 4.94 13.67
CA LYS A 39 -4.91 4.00 12.59
C LYS A 39 -3.66 4.49 11.85
N TRP A 40 -3.57 5.79 11.61
CA TRP A 40 -2.39 6.43 11.05
C TRP A 40 -1.14 6.22 11.92
N GLU A 41 -1.25 6.53 13.21
CA GLU A 41 -0.16 6.31 14.18
C GLU A 41 0.28 4.85 14.22
N PHE A 42 -0.67 3.91 14.19
CA PHE A 42 -0.37 2.48 14.16
C PHE A 42 0.42 2.09 12.90
N LEU A 43 0.08 2.64 11.73
CA LEU A 43 0.82 2.40 10.48
C LEU A 43 2.25 2.95 10.56
N CYS A 44 2.42 4.17 11.02
CA CYS A 44 3.74 4.77 11.23
C CYS A 44 4.59 3.96 12.21
N HIS A 45 4.03 3.55 13.34
CA HIS A 45 4.73 2.68 14.30
C HIS A 45 5.08 1.31 13.71
N THR A 46 4.20 0.75 12.87
CA THR A 46 4.45 -0.54 12.20
C THR A 46 5.69 -0.45 11.31
N LEU A 47 5.82 0.60 10.51
CA LEU A 47 7.01 0.86 9.69
C LEU A 47 8.24 1.14 10.55
N TYR A 48 8.12 1.99 11.58
CA TYR A 48 9.20 2.28 12.51
C TYR A 48 9.78 1.01 13.17
N LEU A 49 8.93 0.04 13.49
CA LEU A 49 9.34 -1.26 14.04
C LEU A 49 9.88 -2.24 12.97
N GLY A 50 10.09 -1.80 11.75
CA GLY A 50 10.54 -2.66 10.65
C GLY A 50 9.56 -3.77 10.29
N LYS A 51 8.26 -3.56 10.56
CA LYS A 51 7.18 -4.46 10.17
C LYS A 51 6.54 -3.97 8.89
N TYR A 52 5.90 -4.87 8.14
CA TYR A 52 5.28 -4.55 6.86
C TYR A 52 3.76 -4.48 7.02
N PRO A 53 3.13 -3.28 6.89
CA PRO A 53 1.68 -3.18 6.88
C PRO A 53 1.07 -3.85 5.65
N PHE A 54 -0.05 -4.54 5.84
CA PHE A 54 -0.89 -5.05 4.76
C PHE A 54 -2.26 -4.36 4.83
N LEU A 55 -2.48 -3.40 3.94
CA LEU A 55 -3.70 -2.63 3.84
C LEU A 55 -4.77 -3.47 3.15
N LEU A 56 -5.75 -3.92 3.90
CA LEU A 56 -6.88 -4.71 3.42
C LEU A 56 -8.13 -3.84 3.38
N GLY A 57 -8.89 -3.90 2.30
CA GLY A 57 -10.13 -3.12 2.20
C GLY A 57 -10.74 -3.15 0.82
N PRO A 58 -11.94 -2.59 0.65
CA PRO A 58 -12.64 -2.58 -0.62
C PRO A 58 -11.89 -1.76 -1.67
N LYS A 59 -12.24 -1.96 -2.95
CA LYS A 59 -11.65 -1.20 -4.06
C LYS A 59 -11.95 0.29 -3.92
N GLY A 60 -10.91 1.12 -4.10
CA GLY A 60 -11.07 2.59 -4.10
C GLY A 60 -11.31 3.21 -2.72
N CYS A 61 -11.03 2.51 -1.61
CA CYS A 61 -11.10 3.06 -0.25
C CYS A 61 -9.83 3.85 0.17
N GLY A 62 -8.88 4.07 -0.74
CA GLY A 62 -7.70 4.92 -0.47
C GLY A 62 -6.42 4.19 -0.06
N LYS A 63 -6.31 2.85 -0.22
CA LYS A 63 -5.10 2.08 0.16
C LYS A 63 -3.80 2.65 -0.42
N SER A 64 -3.79 2.92 -1.73
CA SER A 64 -2.61 3.48 -2.40
C SER A 64 -2.31 4.91 -1.94
N SER A 65 -3.36 5.71 -1.65
CA SER A 65 -3.19 7.07 -1.09
C SER A 65 -2.56 7.02 0.31
N VAL A 66 -2.97 6.07 1.16
CA VAL A 66 -2.35 5.85 2.48
C VAL A 66 -0.87 5.46 2.33
N ALA A 67 -0.53 4.59 1.39
CA ALA A 67 0.86 4.18 1.17
C ALA A 67 1.75 5.33 0.66
N MET A 68 1.24 6.15 -0.25
CA MET A 68 1.94 7.35 -0.73
C MET A 68 2.15 8.36 0.40
N GLU A 69 1.12 8.63 1.17
CA GLU A 69 1.18 9.54 2.32
C GLU A 69 2.16 9.05 3.40
N LEU A 70 2.23 7.73 3.64
CA LEU A 70 3.23 7.16 4.55
C LEU A 70 4.65 7.42 4.07
N ALA A 71 4.90 7.28 2.75
CA ALA A 71 6.20 7.56 2.18
C ALA A 71 6.56 9.04 2.34
N ASP A 72 5.64 9.95 1.97
CA ASP A 72 5.86 11.40 2.08
C ASP A 72 6.10 11.83 3.53
N ALA A 73 5.24 11.40 4.45
CA ALA A 73 5.32 11.77 5.86
C ALA A 73 6.56 11.22 6.56
N MET A 74 7.10 10.10 6.10
CA MET A 74 8.32 9.49 6.63
C MET A 74 9.57 9.80 5.79
N GLU A 75 9.46 10.75 4.86
CA GLU A 75 10.56 11.21 3.99
C GLU A 75 11.25 10.07 3.21
N MET A 76 10.43 9.15 2.67
CA MET A 76 10.90 7.99 1.91
C MET A 76 10.61 8.15 0.42
N ASP A 77 11.51 7.68 -0.44
CA ASP A 77 11.22 7.53 -1.87
C ASP A 77 10.14 6.46 -2.07
N TYR A 78 9.10 6.76 -2.86
CA TYR A 78 7.97 5.85 -3.10
C TYR A 78 8.11 5.11 -4.42
N PHE A 79 7.95 3.77 -4.40
CA PHE A 79 7.88 2.93 -5.58
C PHE A 79 6.69 1.96 -5.49
N GLY A 80 5.73 2.09 -6.40
CA GLY A 80 4.53 1.24 -6.44
C GLY A 80 4.59 0.18 -7.53
N PHE A 81 4.24 -1.07 -7.20
CA PHE A 81 4.24 -2.21 -8.12
C PHE A 81 2.92 -2.98 -8.02
N ASP A 82 2.27 -3.21 -9.17
CA ASP A 82 1.07 -4.07 -9.26
C ASP A 82 1.48 -5.55 -9.27
N MET A 83 1.23 -6.22 -8.16
CA MET A 83 1.57 -7.63 -8.00
C MET A 83 0.66 -8.56 -8.80
N GLY A 84 -0.54 -8.12 -9.19
CA GLY A 84 -1.40 -8.87 -10.09
C GLY A 84 -0.81 -9.08 -11.49
N GLN A 85 0.18 -8.26 -11.88
CA GLN A 85 0.87 -8.34 -13.17
C GLN A 85 2.22 -9.07 -13.12
N ALA A 86 2.59 -9.65 -11.98
CA ALA A 86 3.89 -10.29 -11.76
C ALA A 86 4.04 -11.68 -12.43
N PHE A 87 3.60 -11.84 -13.68
CA PHE A 87 3.68 -13.11 -14.43
C PHE A 87 5.10 -13.53 -14.82
N LYS A 88 6.03 -12.57 -14.87
CA LYS A 88 7.45 -12.82 -15.13
C LYS A 88 8.29 -12.29 -13.96
N PRO A 89 8.34 -13.03 -12.83
CA PRO A 89 8.91 -12.53 -11.57
C PRO A 89 10.38 -12.11 -11.72
N LYS A 90 11.20 -12.90 -12.41
CA LYS A 90 12.60 -12.56 -12.65
C LYS A 90 12.74 -11.21 -13.34
N LYS A 91 11.96 -10.96 -14.42
CA LYS A 91 11.99 -9.69 -15.15
C LYS A 91 11.53 -8.54 -14.26
N MET A 92 10.50 -8.76 -13.45
CA MET A 92 9.93 -7.75 -12.57
C MET A 92 10.85 -7.42 -11.41
N PHE A 93 11.39 -8.43 -10.71
CA PHE A 93 12.15 -8.23 -9.48
C PHE A 93 13.64 -8.00 -9.72
N VAL A 94 14.23 -8.62 -10.74
CA VAL A 94 15.67 -8.53 -11.00
C VAL A 94 15.96 -7.67 -12.23
N GLY A 95 15.25 -7.92 -13.33
CA GLY A 95 15.49 -7.33 -14.63
C GLY A 95 15.71 -8.37 -15.71
N GLY A 96 16.43 -8.03 -16.76
CA GLY A 96 16.68 -8.92 -17.89
C GLY A 96 17.91 -8.54 -18.68
N LEU A 97 18.21 -9.36 -19.68
CA LEU A 97 19.27 -9.12 -20.63
C LEU A 97 18.68 -8.45 -21.88
N VAL A 98 19.35 -7.43 -22.39
CA VAL A 98 19.03 -6.78 -23.68
C VAL A 98 20.25 -6.81 -24.58
N ILE A 99 20.03 -6.89 -25.87
CA ILE A 99 21.10 -6.77 -26.85
C ILE A 99 21.26 -5.28 -27.15
N GLY A 100 22.43 -4.73 -26.85
CA GLY A 100 22.80 -3.36 -27.16
C GLY A 100 23.19 -3.19 -28.67
N ASP A 101 23.40 -1.94 -29.07
CA ASP A 101 23.63 -1.53 -30.46
C ASP A 101 24.85 -2.20 -31.13
N GLU A 102 25.81 -2.68 -30.34
CA GLU A 102 27.00 -3.40 -30.83
C GLU A 102 26.85 -4.94 -30.75
N GLY A 103 25.63 -5.47 -30.56
CA GLY A 103 25.41 -6.91 -30.37
C GLY A 103 25.87 -7.45 -29.01
N LYS A 104 26.33 -6.59 -28.10
CA LYS A 104 26.73 -6.99 -26.76
C LYS A 104 25.48 -7.15 -25.87
N THR A 105 25.44 -8.22 -25.09
CA THR A 105 24.39 -8.43 -24.10
C THR A 105 24.63 -7.54 -22.88
N LEU A 106 23.63 -6.71 -22.55
CA LEU A 106 23.65 -5.82 -21.40
C LEU A 106 22.59 -6.25 -20.38
N ALA A 107 22.97 -6.32 -19.11
CA ALA A 107 22.02 -6.54 -18.01
C ALA A 107 21.31 -5.23 -17.67
N VAL A 108 19.98 -5.19 -17.81
CA VAL A 108 19.14 -4.05 -17.43
C VAL A 108 18.41 -4.42 -16.15
N ARG A 109 18.72 -3.70 -15.08
CA ARG A 109 18.06 -3.87 -13.77
C ARG A 109 16.67 -3.27 -13.79
N SER A 110 15.70 -3.97 -13.17
CA SER A 110 14.32 -3.49 -13.02
C SER A 110 14.25 -2.30 -12.03
N GLU A 111 13.14 -1.57 -12.07
CA GLU A 111 12.88 -0.52 -11.06
C GLU A 111 12.73 -1.12 -9.66
N PHE A 112 12.12 -2.31 -9.56
CA PHE A 112 12.04 -3.01 -8.29
C PHE A 112 13.42 -3.32 -7.72
N PHE A 113 14.34 -3.82 -8.56
CA PHE A 113 15.71 -4.10 -8.16
C PHE A 113 16.40 -2.84 -7.60
N LYS A 114 16.27 -1.72 -8.31
CA LYS A 114 16.87 -0.44 -7.90
C LYS A 114 16.28 0.06 -6.57
N ALA A 115 14.96 -0.02 -6.42
CA ALA A 115 14.29 0.34 -5.17
C ALA A 115 14.69 -0.58 -4.01
N PHE A 116 14.77 -1.89 -4.28
CA PHE A 116 15.13 -2.91 -3.28
C PHE A 116 16.55 -2.80 -2.75
N THR A 117 17.49 -2.41 -3.61
CA THR A 117 18.91 -2.24 -3.26
C THR A 117 19.29 -0.79 -2.94
N SER A 118 18.31 0.08 -2.76
CA SER A 118 18.52 1.51 -2.48
C SER A 118 19.22 1.74 -1.15
N ASP A 119 20.17 2.67 -1.13
CA ASP A 119 20.81 3.16 0.11
C ASP A 119 19.99 4.30 0.77
N ARG A 120 18.98 4.84 0.04
CA ARG A 120 18.09 5.89 0.53
C ARG A 120 16.89 5.29 1.26
N PRO A 121 16.25 6.05 2.19
CA PRO A 121 14.96 5.66 2.73
C PRO A 121 13.96 5.43 1.60
N THR A 122 13.44 4.20 1.49
CA THR A 122 12.62 3.78 0.34
C THR A 122 11.43 2.95 0.82
N LEU A 123 10.24 3.32 0.38
CA LEU A 123 9.02 2.55 0.57
C LEU A 123 8.62 1.86 -0.73
N ILE A 124 8.62 0.54 -0.72
CA ILE A 124 8.13 -0.29 -1.82
C ILE A 124 6.68 -0.67 -1.52
N PHE A 125 5.75 -0.22 -2.37
CA PHE A 125 4.35 -0.53 -2.26
C PHE A 125 3.97 -1.68 -3.20
N LEU A 126 3.45 -2.77 -2.62
CA LEU A 126 3.03 -3.98 -3.31
C LEU A 126 1.50 -3.95 -3.45
N ASP A 127 1.00 -3.34 -4.53
CA ASP A 127 -0.44 -3.25 -4.77
C ASP A 127 -1.02 -4.57 -5.33
N GLU A 128 -2.31 -4.79 -5.13
CA GLU A 128 -3.05 -5.97 -5.57
C GLU A 128 -2.39 -7.31 -5.14
N LEU A 129 -1.78 -7.34 -3.94
CA LEU A 129 -1.02 -8.51 -3.46
C LEU A 129 -1.87 -9.78 -3.38
N THR A 130 -3.17 -9.68 -3.14
CA THR A 130 -4.11 -10.82 -3.14
C THR A 130 -4.31 -11.47 -4.52
N ARG A 131 -3.80 -10.85 -5.59
CA ARG A 131 -3.87 -11.34 -6.97
C ARG A 131 -2.52 -11.79 -7.51
N ILE A 132 -1.50 -11.86 -6.66
CA ILE A 132 -0.15 -12.23 -7.07
C ILE A 132 -0.11 -13.66 -7.64
N PRO A 133 0.53 -13.89 -8.81
CA PRO A 133 0.77 -15.25 -9.29
C PRO A 133 1.66 -16.04 -8.31
N MET A 134 1.37 -17.33 -8.11
CA MET A 134 2.08 -18.18 -7.13
C MET A 134 3.60 -18.17 -7.32
N VAL A 135 4.07 -18.16 -8.58
CA VAL A 135 5.51 -18.10 -8.88
C VAL A 135 6.14 -16.81 -8.34
N ALA A 136 5.44 -15.68 -8.47
CA ALA A 136 5.90 -14.40 -7.94
C ALA A 136 5.80 -14.34 -6.41
N ALA A 137 4.78 -14.95 -5.81
CA ALA A 137 4.67 -15.08 -4.36
C ALA A 137 5.88 -15.81 -3.76
N ASN A 138 6.36 -16.87 -4.40
CA ASN A 138 7.57 -17.59 -3.97
C ASN A 138 8.82 -16.69 -3.99
N PHE A 139 8.98 -15.83 -4.99
CA PHE A 139 10.05 -14.82 -4.99
C PHE A 139 9.93 -13.86 -3.81
N LEU A 140 8.71 -13.37 -3.53
CA LEU A 140 8.47 -12.45 -2.42
C LEU A 140 8.71 -13.08 -1.04
N MET A 141 8.60 -14.40 -0.90
CA MET A 141 8.92 -15.10 0.35
C MET A 141 10.34 -14.78 0.83
N THR A 142 11.30 -14.76 -0.09
CA THR A 142 12.71 -14.44 0.22
C THR A 142 12.92 -12.94 0.39
N ILE A 143 12.28 -12.12 -0.45
CA ILE A 143 12.36 -10.66 -0.43
C ILE A 143 11.81 -10.09 0.88
N LEU A 144 10.71 -10.66 1.39
CA LEU A 144 10.03 -10.20 2.61
C LEU A 144 10.53 -10.90 3.89
N ASP A 145 11.55 -11.74 3.78
CA ASP A 145 12.16 -12.32 4.97
C ASP A 145 12.87 -11.24 5.79
N ARG A 146 12.50 -11.11 7.08
CA ARG A 146 13.04 -10.04 7.93
C ARG A 146 14.47 -10.29 8.40
N ARG A 147 14.93 -11.54 8.36
CA ARG A 147 16.27 -11.92 8.81
C ARG A 147 17.27 -11.91 7.68
N GLN A 148 16.85 -12.35 6.50
CA GLN A 148 17.70 -12.54 5.34
C GLN A 148 16.97 -12.13 4.06
N SER A 149 16.58 -10.85 3.94
CA SER A 149 15.94 -10.32 2.73
C SER A 149 16.95 -10.15 1.60
N TYR A 150 16.74 -10.87 0.49
CA TYR A 150 17.61 -10.77 -0.68
C TYR A 150 16.89 -11.11 -1.98
N LEU A 151 17.48 -10.63 -3.08
CA LEU A 151 17.21 -11.07 -4.45
C LEU A 151 18.37 -11.94 -4.95
N TYR A 152 18.05 -13.06 -5.57
CA TYR A 152 19.03 -13.90 -6.24
C TYR A 152 18.90 -13.73 -7.75
N ASP A 153 20.00 -13.34 -8.39
CA ASP A 153 20.08 -13.24 -9.85
C ASP A 153 20.70 -14.52 -10.40
N GLU A 154 19.88 -15.36 -10.99
CA GLU A 154 20.28 -16.65 -11.54
C GLU A 154 21.27 -16.51 -12.73
N ASP A 155 21.20 -15.40 -13.50
CA ASP A 155 22.07 -15.19 -14.66
C ASP A 155 23.51 -14.89 -14.27
N SER A 156 23.68 -14.10 -13.19
CA SER A 156 25.01 -13.75 -12.68
C SER A 156 25.48 -14.62 -11.50
N GLY A 157 24.58 -15.44 -10.92
CA GLY A 157 24.85 -16.20 -9.70
C GLY A 157 25.05 -15.33 -8.45
N VAL A 158 24.66 -14.05 -8.49
CA VAL A 158 24.90 -13.07 -7.43
C VAL A 158 23.67 -12.89 -6.58
N ARG A 159 23.89 -12.77 -5.26
CA ARG A 159 22.89 -12.44 -4.27
C ARG A 159 22.99 -10.96 -3.91
N TYR A 160 21.86 -10.26 -3.99
CA TYR A 160 21.73 -8.84 -3.65
C TYR A 160 20.87 -8.69 -2.40
N ASN A 161 21.44 -8.14 -1.35
CA ASN A 161 20.71 -7.91 -0.10
C ASN A 161 19.80 -6.67 -0.21
N LYS A 162 18.73 -6.66 0.58
CA LYS A 162 17.85 -5.51 0.75
C LYS A 162 18.64 -4.32 1.30
N GLY A 163 18.41 -3.12 0.77
CA GLY A 163 18.92 -1.90 1.36
C GLY A 163 18.43 -1.71 2.80
N THR A 164 19.28 -1.15 3.66
CA THR A 164 19.00 -1.06 5.12
C THR A 164 17.75 -0.26 5.44
N ASN A 165 17.46 0.77 4.63
CA ASN A 165 16.35 1.70 4.84
C ASN A 165 15.17 1.42 3.90
N VAL A 166 15.10 0.23 3.31
CA VAL A 166 13.98 -0.18 2.45
C VAL A 166 12.89 -0.84 3.27
N GLN A 167 11.66 -0.33 3.14
CA GLN A 167 10.46 -0.84 3.80
C GLN A 167 9.41 -1.26 2.77
N PHE A 168 8.48 -2.13 3.20
CA PHE A 168 7.38 -2.59 2.36
C PHE A 168 6.03 -2.24 2.98
N VAL A 169 5.11 -1.82 2.12
CA VAL A 169 3.68 -1.75 2.41
C VAL A 169 2.96 -2.55 1.35
N ALA A 170 2.03 -3.39 1.72
CA ALA A 170 1.22 -4.15 0.79
C ALA A 170 -0.24 -3.70 0.80
N ALA A 171 -0.95 -3.91 -0.30
CA ALA A 171 -2.39 -3.72 -0.37
C ALA A 171 -3.07 -4.90 -1.05
N GLY A 172 -4.28 -5.19 -0.59
CA GLY A 172 -5.14 -6.21 -1.17
C GLY A 172 -6.61 -5.84 -1.04
N ASN A 173 -7.41 -6.33 -1.96
CA ASN A 173 -8.84 -6.11 -1.93
C ASN A 173 -9.53 -7.21 -1.10
N THR A 174 -10.56 -6.83 -0.34
CA THR A 174 -11.44 -7.72 0.42
C THR A 174 -12.87 -7.60 -0.11
N GLY A 175 -13.64 -8.72 -0.08
CA GLY A 175 -15.06 -8.72 -0.45
C GLY A 175 -15.44 -9.91 -1.33
N PHE A 176 -16.75 -10.24 -1.36
CA PHE A 176 -17.31 -11.37 -2.12
C PHE A 176 -17.16 -11.23 -3.65
N ALA A 177 -16.99 -10.00 -4.15
CA ALA A 177 -16.85 -9.73 -5.60
C ALA A 177 -15.49 -10.15 -6.20
N TYR A 178 -14.53 -10.57 -5.37
CA TYR A 178 -13.17 -10.89 -5.82
C TYR A 178 -12.97 -12.39 -5.96
N VAL A 179 -13.66 -12.99 -6.92
CA VAL A 179 -13.62 -14.45 -7.24
C VAL A 179 -12.24 -14.94 -7.64
N SER A 180 -11.31 -14.06 -8.00
CA SER A 180 -9.95 -14.39 -8.44
C SER A 180 -8.86 -14.16 -7.40
N THR A 181 -9.20 -13.88 -6.13
CA THR A 181 -8.21 -13.76 -5.07
C THR A 181 -7.81 -15.15 -4.59
N GLN A 182 -6.59 -15.56 -4.88
CA GLN A 182 -6.03 -16.76 -4.29
C GLN A 182 -5.86 -16.55 -2.78
N ARG A 183 -6.17 -17.57 -1.99
CA ARG A 183 -5.79 -17.59 -0.57
C ARG A 183 -4.27 -17.58 -0.52
N LEU A 184 -3.69 -16.50 -0.01
CA LEU A 184 -2.26 -16.45 0.25
C LEU A 184 -1.90 -17.53 1.28
N ASP A 185 -0.74 -18.15 1.11
CA ASP A 185 -0.20 -19.07 2.10
C ASP A 185 -0.10 -18.37 3.46
N SER A 186 -0.45 -19.07 4.53
CA SER A 186 -0.38 -18.55 5.90
C SER A 186 1.04 -18.06 6.25
N ALA A 187 2.07 -18.78 5.82
CA ALA A 187 3.45 -18.36 6.01
C ALA A 187 3.80 -17.05 5.28
N PHE A 188 3.14 -16.77 4.15
CA PHE A 188 3.26 -15.51 3.44
C PHE A 188 2.53 -14.38 4.20
N GLU A 189 1.31 -14.66 4.67
CA GLU A 189 0.52 -13.69 5.43
C GLU A 189 1.18 -13.28 6.76
N ASP A 190 1.88 -14.19 7.43
CA ASP A 190 2.59 -13.96 8.70
C ASP A 190 3.72 -12.92 8.60
N ARG A 191 4.15 -12.58 7.38
CA ARG A 191 5.14 -11.53 7.16
C ARG A 191 4.60 -10.13 7.34
N PHE A 192 3.28 -9.98 7.34
CA PHE A 192 2.59 -8.70 7.35
C PHE A 192 1.81 -8.47 8.65
N ILE A 193 1.62 -7.20 8.96
CA ILE A 193 0.66 -6.73 9.96
C ILE A 193 -0.58 -6.25 9.20
N LYS A 194 -1.69 -6.97 9.33
CA LYS A 194 -2.94 -6.67 8.63
C LYS A 194 -3.60 -5.44 9.24
N VAL A 195 -3.96 -4.48 8.38
CA VAL A 195 -4.65 -3.25 8.75
C VAL A 195 -5.88 -3.09 7.86
N GLN A 196 -7.05 -3.18 8.48
CA GLN A 196 -8.31 -3.03 7.76
C GLN A 196 -8.58 -1.55 7.47
N LEU A 197 -8.85 -1.23 6.20
CA LEU A 197 -9.35 0.05 5.72
C LEU A 197 -10.76 -0.14 5.19
N ASP A 198 -11.66 0.74 5.61
CA ASP A 198 -13.04 0.75 5.17
C ASP A 198 -13.33 1.99 4.33
N TYR A 199 -14.51 2.07 3.74
CA TYR A 199 -14.98 3.32 3.17
C TYR A 199 -15.18 4.37 4.28
N LEU A 200 -15.05 5.63 3.90
CA LEU A 200 -15.34 6.77 4.76
C LEU A 200 -16.82 6.78 5.15
N THR A 201 -17.14 7.37 6.29
CA THR A 201 -18.53 7.69 6.63
C THR A 201 -19.08 8.73 5.65
N PRO A 202 -20.40 8.87 5.47
CA PRO A 202 -20.97 9.89 4.59
C PRO A 202 -20.51 11.31 4.94
N GLU A 203 -20.34 11.60 6.22
CA GLU A 203 -19.89 12.90 6.72
C GLU A 203 -18.43 13.17 6.36
N GLU A 204 -17.56 12.17 6.55
CA GLU A 204 -16.14 12.25 6.19
C GLU A 204 -15.97 12.34 4.66
N GLU A 205 -16.77 11.60 3.90
CA GLU A 205 -16.71 11.61 2.44
C GLU A 205 -17.22 12.94 1.87
N ALA A 206 -18.30 13.51 2.43
CA ALA A 206 -18.78 14.84 2.09
C ALA A 206 -17.76 15.94 2.43
N ALA A 207 -17.12 15.84 3.60
CA ALA A 207 -16.07 16.77 4.00
C ALA A 207 -14.87 16.72 3.05
N LEU A 208 -14.42 15.50 2.66
CA LEU A 208 -13.34 15.30 1.71
C LEU A 208 -13.68 15.86 0.32
N MET A 209 -14.92 15.68 -0.16
CA MET A 209 -15.39 16.29 -1.41
C MET A 209 -15.30 17.82 -1.38
N MET A 210 -15.83 18.46 -0.34
CA MET A 210 -15.81 19.91 -0.20
C MET A 210 -14.40 20.48 -0.02
N GLN A 211 -13.50 19.73 0.62
CA GLN A 211 -12.11 20.12 0.78
C GLN A 211 -11.38 20.08 -0.58
N ARG A 212 -11.58 19.03 -1.36
CA ARG A 212 -10.91 18.85 -2.66
C ARG A 212 -11.54 19.70 -3.76
N TYR A 213 -12.85 19.96 -3.67
CA TYR A 213 -13.64 20.68 -4.64
C TYR A 213 -14.45 21.80 -3.94
N PRO A 214 -13.83 22.97 -3.69
CA PRO A 214 -14.43 24.01 -2.83
C PRO A 214 -15.73 24.63 -3.36
N LEU A 215 -16.05 24.48 -4.66
CA LEU A 215 -17.29 24.99 -5.26
C LEU A 215 -18.47 24.01 -5.13
N VAL A 216 -18.23 22.79 -4.64
CA VAL A 216 -19.30 21.81 -4.41
C VAL A 216 -20.15 22.25 -3.21
N LYS A 217 -21.45 22.36 -3.44
CA LYS A 217 -22.41 22.70 -2.36
C LYS A 217 -22.49 21.58 -1.33
N ALA A 218 -22.52 21.94 -0.04
CA ALA A 218 -22.59 20.96 1.05
C ALA A 218 -23.79 20.01 0.92
N SER A 219 -24.96 20.49 0.45
CA SER A 219 -26.13 19.66 0.20
C SER A 219 -25.91 18.61 -0.88
N ALA A 220 -25.21 18.95 -1.97
CA ALA A 220 -24.90 18.02 -3.05
C ALA A 220 -23.85 16.98 -2.60
N ALA A 221 -22.82 17.41 -1.88
CA ALA A 221 -21.82 16.49 -1.29
C ALA A 221 -22.47 15.48 -0.34
N ALA A 222 -23.35 15.93 0.57
CA ALA A 222 -24.07 15.06 1.50
C ALA A 222 -25.00 14.07 0.78
N GLN A 223 -25.72 14.51 -0.27
CA GLN A 223 -26.57 13.63 -1.07
C GLN A 223 -25.76 12.56 -1.79
N LEU A 224 -24.65 12.92 -2.43
CA LEU A 224 -23.81 11.98 -3.15
C LEU A 224 -23.16 10.94 -2.19
N ALA A 225 -22.67 11.39 -1.04
CA ALA A 225 -22.12 10.50 -0.03
C ALA A 225 -23.17 9.51 0.53
N GLU A 226 -24.40 9.98 0.74
CA GLU A 226 -25.50 9.11 1.20
C GLU A 226 -25.91 8.10 0.12
N ILE A 227 -25.96 8.49 -1.14
CA ILE A 227 -26.20 7.57 -2.28
C ILE A 227 -25.12 6.49 -2.31
N ALA A 228 -23.85 6.88 -2.20
CA ALA A 228 -22.73 5.94 -2.17
C ALA A 228 -22.84 4.93 -1.02
N ARG A 229 -23.21 5.41 0.18
CA ARG A 229 -23.44 4.55 1.36
C ARG A 229 -24.54 3.53 1.10
N LEU A 230 -25.67 3.97 0.57
CA LEU A 230 -26.83 3.09 0.28
C LEU A 230 -26.48 2.03 -0.78
N LEU A 231 -25.77 2.40 -1.84
CA LEU A 231 -25.34 1.46 -2.88
C LEU A 231 -24.35 0.43 -2.32
N ARG A 232 -23.40 0.84 -1.47
CA ARG A 232 -22.46 -0.08 -0.79
C ARG A 232 -23.20 -1.05 0.14
N GLN A 233 -24.21 -0.59 0.86
CA GLN A 233 -25.03 -1.47 1.69
C GLN A 233 -25.86 -2.45 0.87
N ALA A 234 -26.38 -2.03 -0.28
CA ALA A 234 -27.13 -2.91 -1.18
C ALA A 234 -26.21 -3.99 -1.82
N GLU A 235 -24.97 -3.64 -2.17
CA GLU A 235 -23.96 -4.60 -2.62
C GLU A 235 -23.65 -5.62 -1.53
N GLN A 236 -23.41 -5.18 -0.29
CA GLN A 236 -23.13 -6.08 0.84
C GLN A 236 -24.27 -7.07 1.12
N LYS A 237 -25.51 -6.71 0.80
CA LYS A 237 -26.70 -7.55 0.92
C LYS A 237 -26.97 -8.37 -0.36
N GLU A 238 -26.05 -8.39 -1.31
CA GLU A 238 -26.18 -9.05 -2.60
C GLU A 238 -27.40 -8.58 -3.43
N ALA A 239 -27.98 -7.43 -3.08
CA ALA A 239 -29.09 -6.83 -3.81
C ALA A 239 -28.66 -6.11 -5.09
N LEU A 240 -27.40 -5.70 -5.16
CA LEU A 240 -26.77 -5.06 -6.33
C LEU A 240 -25.39 -5.66 -6.57
N THR A 241 -24.96 -5.66 -7.83
CA THR A 241 -23.61 -6.10 -8.23
C THR A 241 -22.62 -4.94 -8.39
N VAL A 242 -23.07 -3.71 -8.21
CA VAL A 242 -22.30 -2.48 -8.41
C VAL A 242 -22.43 -1.57 -7.21
N SER A 243 -21.29 -1.07 -6.73
CA SER A 243 -21.23 -0.02 -5.69
C SER A 243 -20.32 1.12 -6.11
N LEU A 244 -20.50 2.28 -5.47
CA LEU A 244 -19.62 3.44 -5.66
C LEU A 244 -18.45 3.42 -4.69
N SER A 245 -17.23 3.36 -5.24
CA SER A 245 -16.02 3.56 -4.44
C SER A 245 -15.83 5.04 -4.10
N THR A 246 -15.06 5.35 -3.04
CA THR A 246 -14.72 6.74 -2.70
C THR A 246 -14.02 7.46 -3.87
N ARG A 247 -13.23 6.75 -4.68
CA ARG A 247 -12.64 7.31 -5.91
C ARG A 247 -13.73 7.81 -6.87
N GLN A 248 -14.73 6.99 -7.17
CA GLN A 248 -15.83 7.38 -8.08
C GLN A 248 -16.68 8.50 -7.50
N VAL A 249 -16.89 8.53 -6.18
CA VAL A 249 -17.56 9.66 -5.50
C VAL A 249 -16.77 10.95 -5.69
N LEU A 250 -15.45 10.92 -5.58
CA LEU A 250 -14.60 12.09 -5.82
C LEU A 250 -14.59 12.49 -7.31
N ASP A 251 -14.61 11.53 -8.23
CA ASP A 251 -14.73 11.80 -9.66
C ASP A 251 -16.07 12.49 -9.97
N ALA A 252 -17.17 12.01 -9.39
CA ALA A 252 -18.50 12.66 -9.51
C ALA A 252 -18.50 14.08 -8.90
N ALA A 253 -17.83 14.29 -7.76
CA ALA A 253 -17.71 15.61 -7.14
C ALA A 253 -16.98 16.62 -8.04
N ALA A 254 -16.03 16.18 -8.86
CA ALA A 254 -15.39 17.06 -9.86
C ALA A 254 -16.39 17.60 -10.88
N TYR A 255 -17.36 16.80 -11.32
CA TYR A 255 -18.44 17.25 -12.20
C TYR A 255 -19.44 18.17 -11.49
N LEU A 256 -19.76 17.90 -10.21
CA LEU A 256 -20.59 18.82 -9.42
C LEU A 256 -19.96 20.20 -9.30
N GLN A 257 -18.63 20.29 -9.20
CA GLN A 257 -17.90 21.57 -9.20
C GLN A 257 -18.06 22.34 -10.51
N LEU A 258 -18.23 21.64 -11.63
CA LEU A 258 -18.46 22.22 -12.96
C LEU A 258 -19.93 22.63 -13.18
N GLY A 259 -20.82 22.39 -12.20
CA GLY A 259 -22.23 22.80 -12.25
C GLY A 259 -23.21 21.68 -12.64
N TYR A 260 -22.75 20.45 -12.85
CA TYR A 260 -23.65 19.31 -13.04
C TYR A 260 -24.44 19.00 -11.76
N SER A 261 -25.63 18.46 -11.90
CA SER A 261 -26.44 18.03 -10.77
C SER A 261 -26.09 16.59 -10.34
N VAL A 262 -26.46 16.20 -9.11
CA VAL A 262 -26.27 14.83 -8.60
C VAL A 262 -26.99 13.76 -9.45
N ARG A 263 -28.01 14.17 -10.23
CA ARG A 263 -28.74 13.25 -11.12
C ARG A 263 -28.03 12.98 -12.45
N GLU A 264 -27.10 13.88 -12.83
CA GLU A 264 -26.36 13.80 -14.10
C GLU A 264 -25.02 13.09 -13.94
N VAL A 265 -24.52 12.99 -12.75
CA VAL A 265 -23.26 12.33 -12.38
C VAL A 265 -23.50 11.03 -11.63
#